data_cd5afb7e9e54561757dfbc0f0ed30c79
#
_entry.id   cd5afb7e9e54561757dfbc0f0ed30c79
#
_cell.length_a   1.000
_cell.length_b   1.000
_cell.length_c   1.000
_cell.angle_alpha   90.00
_cell.angle_beta   90.00
_cell.angle_gamma   90.00
#
_symmetry.space_group_name_H-M   'P 1'
#
loop_
_entity.id
_entity.type
_entity.pdbx_description
1 polymer ?
#
loop_
_entity_poly.entity_id
_entity_poly.type
_entity_poly.pdbx_seq_one_letter_code
_entity_poly.pdbx_strand_id
1 'polypeptide(L)'
;CGKGPVFTGNEATRHGEKYEDEARILYEQRHNEVVHELGLCPHPEYSFLGGSPDGVSESGKLVEIKCPMMREIKPEVPEHYMPQLQLCMDILDLEEADFIQYKPEALTWPKPEEFVVVNVKRDREWFAKYMPIMRDFWDKVVYHREHGIDDPPPKKTRKRKELIRPECPIETDSEDDYYSE
;
A
#
# COMPACT_ATOMS: atom_id res chain seq x y z
N CYS A 1 2.74 15.46 -15.39
CA CYS A 1 3.16 16.76 -15.98
C CYS A 1 4.56 17.22 -15.55
N GLY A 2 5.34 16.38 -14.86
CA GLY A 2 6.75 16.66 -14.54
C GLY A 2 7.02 17.71 -13.46
N LYS A 3 6.01 18.19 -12.76
CA LYS A 3 6.14 19.26 -11.72
C LYS A 3 6.30 18.73 -10.29
N GLY A 4 6.21 17.43 -10.07
CA GLY A 4 6.39 16.84 -8.75
C GLY A 4 7.84 16.49 -8.42
N PRO A 5 8.20 16.33 -7.14
CA PRO A 5 9.48 15.77 -6.75
C PRO A 5 9.60 14.31 -7.23
N VAL A 6 10.81 13.90 -7.60
CA VAL A 6 11.08 12.50 -7.91
C VAL A 6 10.92 11.68 -6.63
N PHE A 7 10.05 10.68 -6.68
CA PHE A 7 9.89 9.74 -5.57
C PHE A 7 11.01 8.71 -5.61
N THR A 8 11.80 8.62 -4.56
CA THR A 8 12.96 7.70 -4.43
C THR A 8 12.68 6.52 -3.49
N GLY A 9 11.40 6.28 -3.18
CA GLY A 9 11.01 5.31 -2.16
C GLY A 9 11.14 5.84 -0.73
N ASN A 10 10.49 5.16 0.18
CA ASN A 10 10.60 5.41 1.62
C ASN A 10 10.75 4.08 2.37
N GLU A 11 10.84 4.13 3.69
CA GLU A 11 11.00 2.93 4.52
C GLU A 11 9.82 1.95 4.34
N ALA A 12 8.59 2.46 4.25
CA ALA A 12 7.40 1.62 4.03
C ALA A 12 7.40 0.96 2.65
N THR A 13 7.88 1.64 1.60
CA THR A 13 8.02 1.06 0.26
C THR A 13 9.02 -0.09 0.28
N ARG A 14 10.22 0.14 0.82
CA ARG A 14 11.25 -0.90 0.94
C ARG A 14 10.82 -2.08 1.81
N HIS A 15 10.00 -1.81 2.84
CA HIS A 15 9.42 -2.86 3.67
C HIS A 15 8.42 -3.70 2.87
N GLY A 16 7.54 -3.07 2.08
CA GLY A 16 6.62 -3.75 1.18
C GLY A 16 7.36 -4.68 0.23
N GLU A 17 8.28 -4.15 -0.55
CA GLU A 17 9.10 -4.90 -1.51
C GLU A 17 9.85 -6.09 -0.87
N LYS A 18 10.36 -5.90 0.35
CA LYS A 18 11.10 -6.95 1.07
C LYS A 18 10.25 -8.17 1.43
N TYR A 19 8.98 -7.96 1.79
CA TYR A 19 8.13 -9.02 2.35
C TYR A 19 7.04 -9.51 1.38
N GLU A 20 6.93 -8.92 0.20
CA GLU A 20 5.95 -9.30 -0.82
C GLU A 20 6.17 -10.74 -1.31
N ASP A 21 7.42 -11.11 -1.65
CA ASP A 21 7.77 -12.48 -2.05
C ASP A 21 7.49 -13.50 -0.94
N GLU A 22 7.79 -13.17 0.31
CA GLU A 22 7.52 -14.04 1.46
C GLU A 22 6.01 -14.29 1.62
N ALA A 23 5.20 -13.25 1.49
CA ALA A 23 3.75 -13.34 1.54
C ALA A 23 3.18 -14.14 0.37
N ARG A 24 3.72 -13.97 -0.85
CA ARG A 24 3.32 -14.72 -2.05
C ARG A 24 3.61 -16.20 -1.87
N ILE A 25 4.82 -16.56 -1.47
CA ILE A 25 5.21 -17.96 -1.23
C ILE A 25 4.30 -18.61 -0.16
N LEU A 26 4.00 -17.87 0.91
CA LEU A 26 3.11 -18.36 1.96
C LEU A 26 1.68 -18.57 1.44
N TYR A 27 1.19 -17.67 0.57
CA TYR A 27 -0.10 -17.83 -0.10
C TYR A 27 -0.12 -19.08 -0.98
N GLU A 28 0.88 -19.27 -1.84
CA GLU A 28 1.03 -20.43 -2.73
C GLU A 28 1.02 -21.74 -1.95
N GLN A 29 1.77 -21.81 -0.86
CA GLN A 29 1.82 -23.00 0.01
C GLN A 29 0.49 -23.28 0.68
N ARG A 30 -0.21 -22.25 1.20
CA ARG A 30 -1.49 -22.43 1.91
C ARG A 30 -2.65 -22.81 1.00
N HIS A 31 -2.62 -22.34 -0.25
CA HIS A 31 -3.68 -22.58 -1.24
C HIS A 31 -3.32 -23.70 -2.23
N ASN A 32 -2.08 -24.20 -2.20
CA ASN A 32 -1.54 -25.17 -3.15
C ASN A 32 -1.76 -24.70 -4.61
N GLU A 33 -1.43 -23.44 -4.87
CA GLU A 33 -1.51 -22.76 -6.16
C GLU A 33 -0.19 -22.07 -6.47
N VAL A 34 0.04 -21.78 -7.75
CA VAL A 34 1.13 -20.90 -8.18
C VAL A 34 0.57 -19.52 -8.51
N VAL A 35 1.30 -18.48 -8.15
CA VAL A 35 0.98 -17.09 -8.51
C VAL A 35 1.95 -16.63 -9.60
N HIS A 36 1.42 -16.27 -10.74
CA HIS A 36 2.17 -15.70 -11.85
C HIS A 36 2.27 -14.19 -11.68
N GLU A 37 3.48 -13.70 -11.45
CA GLU A 37 3.76 -12.27 -11.35
C GLU A 37 3.55 -11.59 -12.70
N LEU A 38 2.95 -10.41 -12.67
CA LEU A 38 2.68 -9.61 -13.85
C LEU A 38 3.28 -8.21 -13.66
N GLY A 39 3.81 -7.66 -14.74
CA GLY A 39 4.20 -6.27 -14.79
C GLY A 39 3.01 -5.34 -15.06
N LEU A 40 3.30 -4.20 -15.66
CA LEU A 40 2.26 -3.27 -16.09
C LEU A 40 1.40 -3.87 -17.19
N CYS A 41 0.11 -4.04 -16.91
CA CYS A 41 -0.90 -4.51 -17.85
C CYS A 41 -1.72 -3.31 -18.36
N PRO A 42 -1.68 -2.99 -19.67
CA PRO A 42 -2.56 -1.97 -20.24
C PRO A 42 -3.98 -2.48 -20.34
N HIS A 43 -4.95 -1.58 -20.18
CA HIS A 43 -6.36 -1.92 -20.37
C HIS A 43 -6.64 -2.20 -21.87
N PRO A 44 -7.36 -3.28 -22.22
CA PRO A 44 -7.56 -3.67 -23.62
C PRO A 44 -8.34 -2.63 -24.45
N GLU A 45 -9.26 -1.90 -23.85
CA GLU A 45 -10.09 -0.90 -24.54
C GLU A 45 -9.64 0.56 -24.32
N TYR A 46 -9.06 0.86 -23.15
CA TYR A 46 -8.73 2.22 -22.74
C TYR A 46 -7.23 2.41 -22.59
N SER A 47 -6.55 2.78 -23.67
CA SER A 47 -5.08 2.88 -23.75
C SER A 47 -4.43 3.82 -22.71
N PHE A 48 -5.20 4.65 -22.03
CA PHE A 48 -4.73 5.55 -20.97
C PHE A 48 -4.83 4.92 -19.57
N LEU A 49 -5.45 3.75 -19.46
CA LEU A 49 -5.52 2.98 -18.20
C LEU A 49 -4.53 1.83 -18.22
N GLY A 50 -4.01 1.52 -17.08
CA GLY A 50 -3.17 0.37 -16.82
C GLY A 50 -3.11 0.06 -15.34
N GLY A 51 -2.80 -1.18 -15.01
CA GLY A 51 -2.62 -1.67 -13.65
C GLY A 51 -1.39 -2.57 -13.56
N SER A 52 -0.77 -2.61 -12.41
CA SER A 52 0.33 -3.52 -12.11
C SER A 52 -0.09 -4.33 -10.88
N PRO A 53 -0.78 -5.44 -11.06
CA PRO A 53 -1.11 -6.36 -9.98
C PRO A 53 0.14 -7.10 -9.51
N ASP A 54 0.14 -7.58 -8.28
CA ASP A 54 1.24 -8.39 -7.76
C ASP A 54 1.24 -9.79 -8.39
N GLY A 55 0.07 -10.28 -8.87
CA GLY A 55 0.01 -11.50 -9.66
C GLY A 55 -1.40 -11.98 -10.00
N VAL A 56 -1.46 -13.15 -10.65
CA VAL A 56 -2.67 -13.93 -10.91
C VAL A 56 -2.41 -15.38 -10.54
N SER A 57 -3.32 -15.98 -9.75
CA SER A 57 -3.24 -17.38 -9.37
C SER A 57 -3.67 -18.30 -10.51
N GLU A 58 -3.26 -19.58 -10.47
CA GLU A 58 -3.67 -20.59 -11.47
C GLU A 58 -5.19 -20.80 -11.49
N SER A 59 -5.89 -20.56 -10.39
CA SER A 59 -7.35 -20.58 -10.34
C SER A 59 -8.02 -19.37 -11.00
N GLY A 60 -7.26 -18.41 -11.52
CA GLY A 60 -7.78 -17.23 -12.21
C GLY A 60 -8.25 -16.11 -11.29
N LYS A 61 -7.63 -15.96 -10.13
CA LYS A 61 -7.88 -14.85 -9.22
C LYS A 61 -6.77 -13.81 -9.29
N LEU A 62 -7.14 -12.56 -9.25
CA LEU A 62 -6.19 -11.47 -9.00
C LEU A 62 -5.56 -11.65 -7.62
N VAL A 63 -4.27 -11.50 -7.52
CA VAL A 63 -3.55 -11.48 -6.24
C VAL A 63 -2.98 -10.08 -6.02
N GLU A 64 -3.32 -9.50 -4.86
CA GLU A 64 -2.81 -8.20 -4.42
C GLU A 64 -2.30 -8.32 -2.98
N ILE A 65 -1.03 -8.00 -2.77
CA ILE A 65 -0.32 -8.21 -1.51
C ILE A 65 -0.02 -6.87 -0.84
N LYS A 66 -0.31 -6.78 0.43
CA LYS A 66 0.06 -5.61 1.25
C LYS A 66 0.74 -6.04 2.54
N CYS A 67 1.98 -5.57 2.72
CA CYS A 67 2.80 -5.81 3.90
C CYS A 67 2.88 -4.54 4.76
N PRO A 68 1.85 -4.21 5.56
CA PRO A 68 1.83 -2.97 6.31
C PRO A 68 2.81 -3.02 7.49
N MET A 69 3.69 -2.02 7.58
CA MET A 69 4.66 -1.88 8.66
C MET A 69 4.00 -1.52 10.00
N MET A 70 3.09 -0.53 10.00
CA MET A 70 2.50 0.04 11.21
C MET A 70 1.00 -0.24 11.37
N ARG A 71 0.25 -0.33 10.24
CA ARG A 71 -1.20 -0.52 10.27
C ARG A 71 -1.55 -1.90 10.80
N GLU A 72 -2.56 -1.99 11.64
CA GLU A 72 -3.17 -3.25 12.06
C GLU A 72 -3.77 -3.99 10.86
N ILE A 73 -3.62 -5.32 10.82
CA ILE A 73 -4.27 -6.18 9.84
C ILE A 73 -5.67 -6.52 10.34
N LYS A 74 -6.66 -6.38 9.44
CA LYS A 74 -8.06 -6.72 9.71
C LYS A 74 -8.60 -7.62 8.60
N PRO A 75 -9.60 -8.46 8.86
CA PRO A 75 -10.21 -9.33 7.86
C PRO A 75 -11.16 -8.56 6.90
N GLU A 76 -10.70 -7.42 6.43
CA GLU A 76 -11.40 -6.54 5.49
C GLU A 76 -10.41 -5.84 4.58
N VAL A 77 -10.84 -5.45 3.39
CA VAL A 77 -10.05 -4.62 2.48
C VAL A 77 -10.22 -3.16 2.87
N PRO A 78 -9.15 -2.42 3.21
CA PRO A 78 -9.26 -0.99 3.40
C PRO A 78 -9.79 -0.30 2.14
N GLU A 79 -10.78 0.58 2.29
CA GLU A 79 -11.55 1.17 1.21
C GLU A 79 -10.69 1.78 0.08
N HIS A 80 -9.55 2.35 0.43
CA HIS A 80 -8.64 2.98 -0.53
C HIS A 80 -7.91 2.00 -1.48
N TYR A 81 -7.95 0.66 -1.22
CA TYR A 81 -7.42 -0.36 -2.13
C TYR A 81 -8.47 -0.91 -3.08
N MET A 82 -9.78 -0.71 -2.80
CA MET A 82 -10.84 -1.20 -3.67
C MET A 82 -10.73 -0.69 -5.12
N PRO A 83 -10.38 0.59 -5.39
CA PRO A 83 -10.19 1.06 -6.75
C PRO A 83 -9.10 0.30 -7.52
N GLN A 84 -7.99 -0.04 -6.88
CA GLN A 84 -6.92 -0.81 -7.49
C GLN A 84 -7.40 -2.22 -7.86
N LEU A 85 -8.05 -2.91 -6.93
CA LEU A 85 -8.58 -4.26 -7.14
C LEU A 85 -9.60 -4.30 -8.26
N GLN A 86 -10.59 -3.41 -8.25
CA GLN A 86 -11.64 -3.37 -9.26
C GLN A 86 -11.08 -3.03 -10.64
N LEU A 87 -10.15 -2.09 -10.73
CA LEU A 87 -9.49 -1.73 -11.99
C LEU A 87 -8.65 -2.88 -12.54
N CYS A 88 -7.84 -3.54 -11.72
CA CYS A 88 -7.01 -4.66 -12.16
C CYS A 88 -7.85 -5.87 -12.58
N MET A 89 -8.95 -6.17 -11.87
CA MET A 89 -9.90 -7.21 -12.28
C MET A 89 -10.56 -6.87 -13.62
N ASP A 90 -10.86 -5.61 -13.89
CA ASP A 90 -11.44 -5.20 -15.17
C ASP A 90 -10.42 -5.31 -16.31
N ILE A 91 -9.18 -4.86 -16.10
CA ILE A 91 -8.09 -4.96 -17.08
C ILE A 91 -7.82 -6.41 -17.49
N LEU A 92 -7.82 -7.34 -16.54
CA LEU A 92 -7.47 -8.74 -16.75
C LEU A 92 -8.68 -9.64 -17.00
N ASP A 93 -9.90 -9.08 -17.00
CA ASP A 93 -11.18 -9.79 -17.11
C ASP A 93 -11.34 -10.92 -16.09
N LEU A 94 -10.98 -10.66 -14.84
CA LEU A 94 -11.08 -11.58 -13.73
C LEU A 94 -12.32 -11.27 -12.87
N GLU A 95 -12.94 -12.30 -12.28
CA GLU A 95 -14.15 -12.16 -11.47
C GLU A 95 -13.88 -12.07 -9.97
N GLU A 96 -12.69 -12.44 -9.55
CA GLU A 96 -12.30 -12.49 -8.14
C GLU A 96 -10.88 -11.96 -7.92
N ALA A 97 -10.66 -11.41 -6.74
CA ALA A 97 -9.35 -11.05 -6.23
C ALA A 97 -9.16 -11.61 -4.82
N ASP A 98 -7.97 -12.09 -4.52
CA ASP A 98 -7.52 -12.37 -3.16
C ASP A 98 -6.59 -11.25 -2.70
N PHE A 99 -7.10 -10.44 -1.76
CA PHE A 99 -6.35 -9.36 -1.13
C PHE A 99 -5.62 -9.90 0.10
N ILE A 100 -4.31 -9.96 0.03
CA ILE A 100 -3.44 -10.55 1.05
C ILE A 100 -2.86 -9.44 1.92
N GLN A 101 -2.97 -9.59 3.23
CA GLN A 101 -2.31 -8.74 4.20
C GLN A 101 -1.35 -9.58 5.03
N TYR A 102 -0.10 -9.14 5.09
CA TYR A 102 0.97 -9.91 5.74
C TYR A 102 1.83 -9.03 6.66
N LYS A 103 2.12 -9.53 7.85
CA LYS A 103 3.17 -9.03 8.72
C LYS A 103 4.08 -10.16 9.15
N PRO A 104 5.39 -10.04 8.94
CA PRO A 104 6.35 -11.05 9.34
C PRO A 104 6.45 -11.18 10.86
N GLU A 105 6.84 -12.34 11.34
CA GLU A 105 7.07 -12.61 12.78
C GLU A 105 7.97 -11.56 13.45
N ALA A 106 8.94 -11.01 12.72
CA ALA A 106 9.82 -9.97 13.23
C ALA A 106 9.09 -8.69 13.71
N LEU A 107 7.88 -8.44 13.21
CA LEU A 107 7.02 -7.31 13.63
C LEU A 107 5.91 -7.71 14.59
N THR A 108 5.65 -8.99 14.75
CA THR A 108 4.55 -9.51 15.58
C THR A 108 5.04 -10.19 16.86
N TRP A 109 6.37 -10.39 16.99
CA TRP A 109 6.97 -11.07 18.14
C TRP A 109 6.39 -10.59 19.50
N PRO A 110 6.02 -11.48 20.44
CA PRO A 110 6.21 -12.94 20.45
C PRO A 110 5.10 -13.77 19.77
N LYS A 111 4.23 -13.13 18.97
CA LYS A 111 3.22 -13.84 18.18
C LYS A 111 3.81 -14.29 16.84
N PRO A 112 3.25 -15.32 16.21
CA PRO A 112 3.62 -15.69 14.86
C PRO A 112 3.29 -14.57 13.85
N GLU A 113 3.68 -14.76 12.61
CA GLU A 113 3.30 -13.87 11.51
C GLU A 113 1.76 -13.71 11.41
N GLU A 114 1.33 -12.53 11.04
CA GLU A 114 -0.08 -12.28 10.72
C GLU A 114 -0.28 -12.39 9.21
N PHE A 115 -1.18 -13.28 8.79
CA PHE A 115 -1.52 -13.52 7.40
C PHE A 115 -3.02 -13.61 7.22
N VAL A 116 -3.59 -12.68 6.47
CA VAL A 116 -5.04 -12.58 6.23
C VAL A 116 -5.28 -12.46 4.73
N VAL A 117 -6.15 -13.30 4.20
CA VAL A 117 -6.64 -13.25 2.82
C VAL A 117 -8.12 -12.85 2.84
N VAL A 118 -8.46 -11.84 2.05
CA VAL A 118 -9.85 -11.39 1.87
C VAL A 118 -10.21 -11.53 0.40
N ASN A 119 -11.19 -12.41 0.10
CA ASN A 119 -11.69 -12.55 -1.26
C ASN A 119 -12.62 -11.39 -1.60
N VAL A 120 -12.40 -10.78 -2.77
CA VAL A 120 -13.18 -9.66 -3.31
C VAL A 120 -13.77 -10.07 -4.64
N LYS A 121 -15.05 -9.82 -4.83
CA LYS A 121 -15.72 -10.02 -6.13
C LYS A 121 -15.62 -8.76 -6.99
N ARG A 122 -15.52 -8.98 -8.31
CA ARG A 122 -15.58 -7.88 -9.29
C ARG A 122 -16.95 -7.22 -9.24
N ASP A 123 -16.92 -5.90 -9.21
CA ASP A 123 -18.10 -5.04 -9.35
C ASP A 123 -18.05 -4.30 -10.69
N ARG A 124 -18.79 -4.80 -11.68
CA ARG A 124 -18.85 -4.19 -13.03
C ARG A 124 -19.52 -2.83 -13.03
N GLU A 125 -20.45 -2.57 -12.09
CA GLU A 125 -21.10 -1.27 -11.94
C GLU A 125 -20.12 -0.22 -11.42
N TRP A 126 -19.18 -0.65 -10.56
CA TRP A 126 -18.10 0.21 -10.08
C TRP A 126 -17.29 0.79 -11.25
N PHE A 127 -16.82 -0.07 -12.15
CA PHE A 127 -16.03 0.37 -13.31
C PHE A 127 -16.83 1.32 -14.21
N ALA A 128 -18.06 0.96 -14.57
CA ALA A 128 -18.94 1.80 -15.36
C ALA A 128 -19.17 3.19 -14.74
N LYS A 129 -19.32 3.24 -13.42
CA LYS A 129 -19.51 4.49 -12.66
C LYS A 129 -18.27 5.38 -12.67
N TYR A 130 -17.08 4.80 -12.48
CA TYR A 130 -15.84 5.58 -12.31
C TYR A 130 -15.10 5.85 -13.62
N MET A 131 -15.36 5.10 -14.68
CA MET A 131 -14.71 5.27 -15.98
C MET A 131 -14.83 6.70 -16.56
N PRO A 132 -15.99 7.38 -16.51
CA PRO A 132 -16.10 8.78 -16.96
C PRO A 132 -15.21 9.74 -16.16
N ILE A 133 -15.05 9.50 -14.86
CA ILE A 133 -14.18 10.31 -13.99
C ILE A 133 -12.71 10.11 -14.32
N MET A 134 -12.30 8.86 -14.60
CA MET A 134 -10.94 8.55 -15.02
C MET A 134 -10.62 9.17 -16.38
N ARG A 135 -11.58 9.19 -17.31
CA ARG A 135 -11.47 9.83 -18.62
C ARG A 135 -11.29 11.35 -18.47
N ASP A 136 -12.17 12.00 -17.72
CA ASP A 136 -12.09 13.44 -17.47
C ASP A 136 -10.75 13.85 -16.82
N PHE A 137 -10.24 13.01 -15.91
CA PHE A 137 -8.91 13.22 -15.33
C PHE A 137 -7.80 13.09 -16.38
N TRP A 138 -7.88 12.07 -17.24
CA TRP A 138 -6.88 11.88 -18.30
C TRP A 138 -6.88 13.05 -19.30
N ASP A 139 -8.05 13.52 -19.71
CA ASP A 139 -8.17 14.65 -20.62
C ASP A 139 -7.53 15.92 -20.03
N LYS A 140 -7.67 16.13 -18.72
CA LYS A 140 -6.94 17.19 -17.99
C LYS A 140 -5.43 16.97 -18.00
N VAL A 141 -4.95 15.72 -17.85
CA VAL A 141 -3.53 15.40 -17.95
C VAL A 141 -2.99 15.73 -19.34
N VAL A 142 -3.70 15.36 -20.39
CA VAL A 142 -3.31 15.65 -21.78
C VAL A 142 -3.27 17.17 -22.00
N TYR A 143 -4.34 17.87 -21.62
CA TYR A 143 -4.39 19.33 -21.71
C TYR A 143 -3.19 20.01 -21.03
N HIS A 144 -2.87 19.62 -19.79
CA HIS A 144 -1.76 20.23 -19.06
C HIS A 144 -0.36 19.79 -19.55
N ARG A 145 -0.26 18.67 -20.26
CA ARG A 145 1.00 18.31 -20.95
C ARG A 145 1.30 19.27 -22.11
N GLU A 146 0.27 19.72 -22.80
CA GLU A 146 0.39 20.62 -23.96
C GLU A 146 0.51 22.10 -23.54
N HIS A 147 -0.27 22.51 -22.54
CA HIS A 147 -0.41 23.92 -22.14
C HIS A 147 0.38 24.30 -20.90
N GLY A 148 1.00 23.32 -20.25
CA GLY A 148 1.65 23.51 -18.95
C GLY A 148 0.68 23.46 -17.78
N ILE A 149 1.23 23.46 -16.59
CA ILE A 149 0.50 23.50 -15.31
C ILE A 149 1.13 24.59 -14.43
N ASP A 150 0.31 25.36 -13.76
CA ASP A 150 0.76 26.35 -12.80
C ASP A 150 1.51 25.66 -11.63
N ASP A 151 2.50 26.33 -11.08
CA ASP A 151 3.21 25.82 -9.94
C ASP A 151 2.24 25.71 -8.74
N PRO A 152 2.25 24.62 -8.01
CA PRO A 152 1.40 24.47 -6.85
C PRO A 152 1.73 25.56 -5.83
N PRO A 153 0.73 26.11 -5.12
CA PRO A 153 0.99 27.11 -4.10
C PRO A 153 1.98 26.55 -3.06
N PRO A 154 2.85 27.40 -2.52
CA PRO A 154 3.87 26.96 -1.57
C PRO A 154 3.20 26.22 -0.42
N LYS A 155 3.67 25.01 -0.11
CA LYS A 155 3.16 24.21 0.99
C LYS A 155 3.26 25.03 2.27
N LYS A 156 2.12 25.27 2.94
CA LYS A 156 2.13 25.87 4.28
C LYS A 156 3.00 24.97 5.16
N THR A 157 4.15 25.44 5.56
CA THR A 157 5.01 24.73 6.51
C THR A 157 4.23 24.60 7.81
N ARG A 158 3.84 23.37 8.15
CA ARG A 158 3.33 23.08 9.50
C ARG A 158 4.45 23.44 10.45
N LYS A 159 4.29 24.51 11.23
CA LYS A 159 5.16 24.80 12.36
C LYS A 159 5.22 23.52 13.21
N ARG A 160 6.41 22.94 13.29
CA ARG A 160 6.66 21.81 14.17
C ARG A 160 6.29 22.29 15.58
N LYS A 161 5.25 21.74 16.20
CA LYS A 161 5.00 22.01 17.61
C LYS A 161 6.26 21.59 18.33
N GLU A 162 6.93 22.54 18.98
CA GLU A 162 7.99 22.21 19.92
C GLU A 162 7.39 21.27 20.96
N LEU A 163 7.88 20.05 20.95
CA LEU A 163 7.60 19.10 22.02
C LEU A 163 8.34 19.66 23.23
N ILE A 164 7.62 20.37 24.08
CA ILE A 164 8.09 20.67 25.44
C ILE A 164 8.25 19.30 26.10
N ARG A 165 9.50 18.85 26.18
CA ARG A 165 9.81 17.67 27.00
C ARG A 165 9.58 18.09 28.44
N PRO A 166 8.70 17.43 29.20
CA PRO A 166 8.65 17.69 30.63
C PRO A 166 10.04 17.36 31.18
N GLU A 167 10.62 18.29 31.93
CA GLU A 167 11.85 18.04 32.68
C GLU A 167 11.54 16.88 33.62
N CYS A 168 12.24 15.77 33.45
CA CYS A 168 12.18 14.66 34.38
C CYS A 168 13.00 15.09 35.58
N PRO A 169 12.41 15.30 36.78
CA PRO A 169 13.20 15.60 37.97
C PRO A 169 14.00 14.33 38.27
N ILE A 170 15.30 14.39 38.03
CA ILE A 170 16.22 13.40 38.55
C ILE A 170 16.41 13.77 40.02
N GLU A 171 15.68 13.11 40.88
CA GLU A 171 16.03 13.12 42.32
C GLU A 171 17.36 12.37 42.44
N THR A 172 18.43 13.12 42.65
CA THR A 172 19.71 12.54 43.06
C THR A 172 19.59 12.22 44.55
N ASP A 173 19.30 10.96 44.85
CA ASP A 173 19.54 10.43 46.19
C ASP A 173 21.05 10.47 46.47
N SER A 174 21.45 11.47 47.22
CA SER A 174 22.78 11.54 47.83
C SER A 174 22.81 10.62 49.04
N GLU A 175 23.13 9.37 48.87
CA GLU A 175 23.59 8.49 49.95
C GLU A 175 25.13 8.44 49.95
N ASP A 176 25.74 9.49 50.48
CA ASP A 176 27.03 9.41 51.15
C ASP A 176 26.77 9.39 52.64
N ASP A 177 26.85 8.17 53.22
CA ASP A 177 27.26 7.97 54.62
C ASP A 177 27.10 6.49 54.98
N TYR A 178 28.14 5.70 54.76
CA TYR A 178 28.41 4.52 55.58
C TYR A 178 29.80 3.94 55.27
N TYR A 179 30.85 4.54 55.87
CA TYR A 179 32.06 3.81 56.24
C TYR A 179 32.87 4.66 57.23
N SER A 180 32.63 4.44 58.51
CA SER A 180 33.60 4.66 59.60
C SER A 180 33.20 3.77 60.77
N GLU A 181 33.82 2.62 60.85
CA GLU A 181 34.57 2.02 62.02
C GLU A 181 34.83 0.55 61.68
#